data_4840d5e5fcbdc7a440b2fce688165fe7
#
_entry.id   4840d5e5fcbdc7a440b2fce688165fe7
#
_cell.length_a   1.000
_cell.length_b   1.000
_cell.length_c   1.000
_cell.angle_alpha   90.00
_cell.angle_beta   90.00
_cell.angle_gamma   90.00
#
_symmetry.space_group_name_H-M   'P 1'
#
loop_
_entity.id
_entity.type
_entity.pdbx_description
1 polymer ?
#
loop_
_entity_poly.entity_id
_entity_poly.type
_entity_poly.pdbx_seq_one_letter_code
_entity_poly.pdbx_strand_id
1 'polypeptide(L)'
;MTGLELPASLIDSVNRDRNPGRRAWLAALPGILSRLARQWGLRLETPFQPGGDCSWVGPVRAMDGRQLVLKAGWLHAEAMHEADALRCWDRRGAVAVYAEDVFDDTIALLLGRCMPGTPLRQVPEPEQDAVVCTLLRRLWRAPPAGHAFPVAAGYVRSVGG
;
A
#
# COMPACT_ATOMS: atom_id res chain seq x y z
N MET A 1 -21.28 -16.78 0.19
CA MET A 1 -19.99 -16.13 -0.14
C MET A 1 -20.29 -14.65 -0.30
N THR A 2 -20.00 -13.85 0.70
CA THR A 2 -20.13 -12.39 0.61
C THR A 2 -19.16 -11.94 -0.48
N GLY A 3 -19.67 -11.28 -1.52
CA GLY A 3 -18.83 -10.78 -2.62
C GLY A 3 -17.73 -9.89 -2.07
N LEU A 4 -16.53 -10.00 -2.62
CA LEU A 4 -15.39 -9.17 -2.24
C LEU A 4 -15.72 -7.71 -2.58
N GLU A 5 -15.73 -6.85 -1.56
CA GLU A 5 -16.02 -5.43 -1.72
C GLU A 5 -14.81 -4.70 -2.31
N LEU A 6 -15.06 -3.85 -3.31
CA LEU A 6 -14.06 -2.95 -3.86
C LEU A 6 -14.36 -1.51 -3.41
N PRO A 7 -13.35 -0.74 -2.94
CA PRO A 7 -13.56 0.65 -2.53
C PRO A 7 -14.05 1.52 -3.69
N ALA A 8 -15.03 2.39 -3.41
CA ALA A 8 -15.60 3.28 -4.41
C ALA A 8 -14.55 4.22 -5.03
N SER A 9 -13.63 4.76 -4.22
CA SER A 9 -12.53 5.62 -4.70
C SER A 9 -11.63 4.92 -5.73
N LEU A 10 -11.34 3.63 -5.52
CA LEU A 10 -10.55 2.83 -6.46
C LEU A 10 -11.29 2.66 -7.79
N ILE A 11 -12.59 2.30 -7.73
CA ILE A 11 -13.44 2.15 -8.92
C ILE A 11 -13.51 3.46 -9.70
N ASP A 12 -13.78 4.58 -9.01
CA ASP A 12 -13.89 5.90 -9.61
C ASP A 12 -12.57 6.37 -10.24
N SER A 13 -11.45 6.11 -9.58
CA SER A 13 -10.11 6.44 -10.09
C SER A 13 -9.82 5.67 -11.38
N VAL A 14 -10.07 4.36 -11.38
CA VAL A 14 -9.85 3.51 -12.57
C VAL A 14 -10.78 3.88 -13.71
N ASN A 15 -12.05 4.23 -13.44
CA ASN A 15 -13.01 4.63 -14.47
C ASN A 15 -12.63 5.96 -15.13
N ARG A 16 -11.97 6.87 -14.41
CA ARG A 16 -11.44 8.12 -14.96
C ARG A 16 -10.15 7.93 -15.76
N ASP A 17 -9.45 6.83 -15.54
CA ASP A 17 -8.21 6.52 -16.24
C ASP A 17 -8.48 6.04 -17.67
N ARG A 18 -7.68 6.51 -18.63
CA ARG A 18 -7.75 6.08 -20.02
C ARG A 18 -6.98 4.79 -20.30
N ASN A 19 -6.16 4.33 -19.35
CA ASN A 19 -5.36 3.12 -19.53
C ASN A 19 -6.25 1.86 -19.50
N PRO A 20 -6.37 1.11 -20.61
CA PRO A 20 -7.20 -0.08 -20.67
C PRO A 20 -6.68 -1.21 -19.77
N GLY A 21 -5.34 -1.30 -19.56
CA GLY A 21 -4.73 -2.29 -18.68
C GLY A 21 -5.18 -2.12 -17.24
N ARG A 22 -5.32 -0.87 -16.79
CA ARG A 22 -5.78 -0.59 -15.43
C ARG A 22 -7.23 -1.03 -15.19
N ARG A 23 -8.09 -0.90 -16.20
CA ARG A 23 -9.47 -1.42 -16.13
C ARG A 23 -9.51 -2.95 -16.13
N ALA A 24 -8.66 -3.58 -16.95
CA ALA A 24 -8.53 -5.03 -16.95
C ALA A 24 -8.03 -5.57 -15.60
N TRP A 25 -7.05 -4.90 -15.02
CA TRP A 25 -6.55 -5.20 -13.67
C TRP A 25 -7.64 -5.08 -12.61
N LEU A 26 -8.44 -3.99 -12.60
CA LEU A 26 -9.55 -3.83 -11.65
C LEU A 26 -10.58 -4.96 -11.78
N ALA A 27 -10.89 -5.38 -12.99
CA ALA A 27 -11.79 -6.51 -13.23
C ALA A 27 -11.22 -7.84 -12.72
N ALA A 28 -9.90 -8.03 -12.80
CA ALA A 28 -9.20 -9.21 -12.29
C ALA A 28 -8.98 -9.19 -10.77
N LEU A 29 -9.10 -8.03 -10.12
CA LEU A 29 -8.72 -7.82 -8.72
C LEU A 29 -9.37 -8.80 -7.72
N PRO A 30 -10.65 -9.20 -7.84
CA PRO A 30 -11.23 -10.22 -6.96
C PRO A 30 -10.49 -11.57 -7.04
N GLY A 31 -10.08 -11.97 -8.24
CA GLY A 31 -9.27 -13.19 -8.45
C GLY A 31 -7.86 -13.07 -7.86
N ILE A 32 -7.23 -11.90 -8.04
CA ILE A 32 -5.92 -11.55 -7.48
C ILE A 32 -5.94 -11.66 -5.96
N LEU A 33 -6.91 -11.02 -5.31
CA LEU A 33 -7.06 -11.06 -3.85
C LEU A 33 -7.33 -12.47 -3.33
N SER A 34 -8.12 -13.25 -4.04
CA SER A 34 -8.37 -14.67 -3.72
C SER A 34 -7.09 -15.53 -3.84
N ARG A 35 -6.25 -15.26 -4.85
CA ARG A 35 -4.94 -15.90 -5.02
C ARG A 35 -4.02 -15.57 -3.85
N LEU A 36 -3.85 -14.28 -3.54
CA LEU A 36 -3.01 -13.80 -2.43
C LEU A 36 -3.47 -14.35 -1.07
N ALA A 37 -4.78 -14.39 -0.85
CA ALA A 37 -5.35 -14.95 0.37
C ALA A 37 -4.98 -16.44 0.54
N ARG A 38 -5.06 -17.24 -0.51
CA ARG A 38 -4.64 -18.64 -0.47
C ARG A 38 -3.13 -18.78 -0.31
N GLN A 39 -2.35 -18.02 -1.07
CA GLN A 39 -0.89 -18.07 -1.07
C GLN A 39 -0.29 -17.75 0.30
N TRP A 40 -0.83 -16.75 0.99
CA TRP A 40 -0.31 -16.29 2.28
C TRP A 40 -1.13 -16.77 3.49
N GLY A 41 -2.11 -17.64 3.29
CA GLY A 41 -2.95 -18.17 4.37
C GLY A 41 -3.73 -17.07 5.09
N LEU A 42 -4.42 -16.21 4.34
CA LEU A 42 -5.11 -15.03 4.87
C LEU A 42 -6.63 -15.17 4.77
N ARG A 43 -7.33 -14.66 5.77
CA ARG A 43 -8.74 -14.33 5.71
C ARG A 43 -8.89 -12.83 5.43
N LEU A 44 -9.50 -12.50 4.31
CA LEU A 44 -9.80 -11.10 3.95
C LEU A 44 -10.96 -10.58 4.79
N GLU A 45 -10.87 -9.31 5.18
CA GLU A 45 -11.93 -8.55 5.85
C GLU A 45 -12.38 -7.40 4.93
N THR A 46 -13.39 -6.61 5.34
CA THR A 46 -13.87 -5.45 4.59
C THR A 46 -12.74 -4.44 4.38
N PRO A 47 -12.52 -3.96 3.15
CA PRO A 47 -11.45 -3.01 2.87
C PRO A 47 -11.65 -1.68 3.58
N PHE A 48 -10.58 -0.93 3.76
CA PHE A 48 -10.66 0.43 4.28
C PHE A 48 -11.40 1.34 3.31
N GLN A 49 -12.30 2.20 3.86
CA GLN A 49 -13.05 3.18 3.11
C GLN A 49 -12.60 4.61 3.49
N PRO A 50 -12.58 5.53 2.55
CA PRO A 50 -12.98 5.46 1.14
C PRO A 50 -12.02 4.68 0.24
N GLY A 51 -10.88 4.20 0.73
CA GLY A 51 -9.85 3.49 0.01
C GLY A 51 -8.83 4.41 -0.68
N GLY A 52 -7.89 3.80 -1.40
CA GLY A 52 -6.90 4.50 -2.22
C GLY A 52 -7.28 4.51 -3.70
N ASP A 53 -6.58 5.32 -4.49
CA ASP A 53 -6.84 5.47 -5.91
C ASP A 53 -6.17 4.39 -6.78
N CYS A 54 -5.06 3.82 -6.31
CA CYS A 54 -4.22 2.89 -7.08
C CYS A 54 -4.16 1.48 -6.48
N SER A 55 -4.79 1.25 -5.32
CA SER A 55 -4.66 -0.02 -4.60
C SER A 55 -5.93 -0.37 -3.84
N TRP A 56 -6.22 -1.66 -3.76
CA TRP A 56 -7.07 -2.20 -2.73
C TRP A 56 -6.26 -2.34 -1.44
N VAL A 57 -6.77 -1.83 -0.34
CA VAL A 57 -6.11 -1.93 0.97
C VAL A 57 -7.16 -2.36 2.00
N GLY A 58 -6.90 -3.45 2.67
CA GLY A 58 -7.84 -3.97 3.66
C GLY A 58 -7.19 -4.77 4.77
N PRO A 59 -7.86 -4.85 5.93
CA PRO A 59 -7.41 -5.69 7.02
C PRO A 59 -7.54 -7.15 6.64
N VAL A 60 -6.60 -7.95 7.13
CA VAL A 60 -6.59 -9.39 6.94
C VAL A 60 -6.18 -10.09 8.22
N ARG A 61 -6.59 -11.33 8.38
CA ARG A 61 -6.19 -12.18 9.50
C ARG A 61 -5.41 -13.37 8.98
N ALA A 62 -4.20 -13.55 9.47
CA ALA A 62 -3.39 -14.71 9.17
C ALA A 62 -3.87 -15.94 9.97
N MET A 63 -3.49 -17.15 9.53
CA MET A 63 -3.88 -18.41 10.17
C MET A 63 -3.40 -18.52 11.62
N ASP A 64 -2.32 -17.85 11.98
CA ASP A 64 -1.79 -17.75 13.35
C ASP A 64 -2.50 -16.69 14.22
N GLY A 65 -3.57 -16.06 13.71
CA GLY A 65 -4.36 -15.05 14.39
C GLY A 65 -3.84 -13.62 14.28
N ARG A 66 -2.67 -13.37 13.69
CA ARG A 66 -2.13 -12.02 13.51
C ARG A 66 -3.06 -11.17 12.65
N GLN A 67 -3.24 -9.93 13.08
CA GLN A 67 -3.96 -8.91 12.32
C GLN A 67 -2.95 -8.12 11.48
N LEU A 68 -3.13 -8.16 10.18
CA LEU A 68 -2.25 -7.54 9.19
C LEU A 68 -3.08 -6.70 8.21
N VAL A 69 -2.41 -6.06 7.25
CA VAL A 69 -3.03 -5.33 6.16
C VAL A 69 -2.51 -5.89 4.85
N LEU A 70 -3.41 -6.26 3.95
CA LEU A 70 -3.06 -6.57 2.57
C LEU A 70 -3.25 -5.30 1.73
N LYS A 71 -2.23 -4.93 0.98
CA LYS A 71 -2.27 -3.93 -0.07
C LYS A 71 -2.01 -4.63 -1.40
N ALA A 72 -2.94 -4.54 -2.34
CA ALA A 72 -2.80 -5.03 -3.70
C ALA A 72 -3.03 -3.86 -4.66
N GLY A 73 -1.98 -3.43 -5.35
CA GLY A 73 -1.97 -2.24 -6.19
C GLY A 73 -1.68 -2.55 -7.65
N TRP A 74 -2.14 -1.65 -8.54
CA TRP A 74 -1.68 -1.59 -9.92
C TRP A 74 -0.18 -1.32 -9.93
N LEU A 75 0.57 -2.13 -10.69
CA LEU A 75 2.02 -1.99 -10.81
C LEU A 75 2.36 -0.75 -11.65
N HIS A 76 3.06 0.19 -11.05
CA HIS A 76 3.62 1.39 -11.69
C HIS A 76 4.97 1.73 -11.09
N ALA A 77 5.75 2.55 -11.79
CA ALA A 77 7.14 2.82 -11.42
C ALA A 77 7.34 3.26 -9.95
N GLU A 78 6.43 4.08 -9.44
CA GLU A 78 6.51 4.59 -8.06
C GLU A 78 6.20 3.51 -7.01
N ALA A 79 5.36 2.52 -7.35
CA ALA A 79 5.01 1.43 -6.44
C ALA A 79 6.14 0.40 -6.28
N MET A 80 7.03 0.28 -7.27
CA MET A 80 8.08 -0.75 -7.29
C MET A 80 9.06 -0.67 -6.12
N HIS A 81 9.23 0.49 -5.52
CA HIS A 81 10.21 0.71 -4.44
C HIS A 81 9.56 0.85 -3.05
N GLU A 82 8.24 0.66 -2.94
CA GLU A 82 7.53 0.85 -1.67
C GLU A 82 8.01 -0.16 -0.60
N ALA A 83 8.12 -1.42 -0.97
CA ALA A 83 8.59 -2.46 -0.04
C ALA A 83 10.01 -2.20 0.45
N ASP A 84 10.90 -1.79 -0.46
CA ASP A 84 12.30 -1.49 -0.14
C ASP A 84 12.41 -0.27 0.78
N ALA A 85 11.61 0.77 0.54
CA ALA A 85 11.54 1.93 1.41
C ALA A 85 11.05 1.57 2.81
N LEU A 86 9.97 0.79 2.91
CA LEU A 86 9.44 0.33 4.20
C LEU A 86 10.46 -0.53 4.97
N ARG A 87 11.19 -1.40 4.28
CA ARG A 87 12.29 -2.20 4.87
C ARG A 87 13.45 -1.33 5.33
N CYS A 88 13.82 -0.32 4.51
CA CYS A 88 14.87 0.65 4.85
C CYS A 88 14.53 1.40 6.16
N TRP A 89 13.29 1.78 6.36
CA TRP A 89 12.83 2.43 7.59
C TRP A 89 12.75 1.51 8.80
N ASP A 90 12.69 0.19 8.60
CA ASP A 90 12.80 -0.83 9.62
C ASP A 90 11.93 -0.54 10.86
N ARG A 91 10.63 -0.35 10.68
CA ARG A 91 9.63 -0.02 11.72
C ARG A 91 9.88 1.28 12.49
N ARG A 92 10.81 2.12 12.07
CA ARG A 92 11.14 3.39 12.74
C ARG A 92 10.26 4.53 12.26
N GLY A 93 8.95 4.38 12.39
CA GLY A 93 7.94 5.34 11.91
C GLY A 93 7.21 4.87 10.67
N ALA A 94 7.50 3.66 10.19
CA ALA A 94 6.80 2.98 9.11
C ALA A 94 6.34 1.59 9.54
N VAL A 95 5.35 1.04 8.85
CA VAL A 95 4.86 -0.32 9.10
C VAL A 95 5.85 -1.38 8.62
N ALA A 96 5.81 -2.57 9.24
CA ALA A 96 6.62 -3.70 8.78
C ALA A 96 6.08 -4.29 7.50
N VAL A 97 6.96 -4.75 6.61
CA VAL A 97 6.62 -5.62 5.46
C VAL A 97 6.86 -7.07 5.89
N TYR A 98 5.84 -7.91 5.77
CA TYR A 98 5.90 -9.34 6.08
C TYR A 98 6.05 -10.21 4.84
N ALA A 99 5.43 -9.80 3.73
CA ALA A 99 5.56 -10.46 2.44
C ALA A 99 5.37 -9.45 1.31
N GLU A 100 5.90 -9.79 0.15
CA GLU A 100 5.77 -9.06 -1.10
C GLU A 100 5.61 -10.07 -2.23
N ASP A 101 4.79 -9.75 -3.22
CA ASP A 101 4.69 -10.48 -4.47
C ASP A 101 4.46 -9.48 -5.61
N VAL A 102 5.12 -9.72 -6.74
CA VAL A 102 4.96 -8.92 -7.97
C VAL A 102 4.67 -9.90 -9.10
N PHE A 103 3.51 -9.79 -9.70
CA PHE A 103 3.08 -10.66 -10.78
C PHE A 103 2.08 -9.93 -11.68
N ASP A 104 2.17 -10.20 -12.96
CA ASP A 104 1.40 -9.52 -13.98
C ASP A 104 1.51 -7.99 -13.79
N ASP A 105 0.38 -7.28 -13.74
CA ASP A 105 0.32 -5.85 -13.48
C ASP A 105 0.03 -5.52 -11.99
N THR A 106 0.42 -6.40 -11.07
CA THR A 106 0.10 -6.28 -9.64
C THR A 106 1.36 -6.24 -8.79
N ILE A 107 1.38 -5.31 -7.83
CA ILE A 107 2.25 -5.36 -6.67
C ILE A 107 1.41 -5.58 -5.42
N ALA A 108 1.78 -6.58 -4.63
CA ALA A 108 1.08 -6.95 -3.40
C ALA A 108 2.03 -6.90 -2.20
N LEU A 109 1.60 -6.26 -1.12
CA LEU A 109 2.34 -6.16 0.13
C LEU A 109 1.49 -6.67 1.29
N LEU A 110 2.07 -7.51 2.13
CA LEU A 110 1.51 -7.87 3.43
C LEU A 110 2.20 -7.03 4.51
N LEU A 111 1.44 -6.15 5.13
CA LEU A 111 1.94 -5.09 5.99
C LEU A 111 1.49 -5.27 7.44
N GLY A 112 2.25 -4.72 8.38
CA GLY A 112 1.82 -4.57 9.76
C GLY A 112 0.59 -3.68 9.88
N ARG A 113 -0.36 -4.05 10.75
CA ARG A 113 -1.52 -3.23 11.05
C ARG A 113 -1.21 -2.27 12.19
N CYS A 114 -1.53 -0.99 12.01
CA CYS A 114 -1.50 -0.03 13.11
C CYS A 114 -2.66 -0.29 14.07
N MET A 115 -2.37 -0.38 15.35
CA MET A 115 -3.36 -0.58 16.40
C MET A 115 -3.17 0.49 17.49
N PRO A 116 -4.20 1.27 17.80
CA PRO A 116 -5.59 1.21 17.35
C PRO A 116 -5.85 1.70 15.92
N GLY A 117 -4.86 2.32 15.24
CA GLY A 117 -5.00 2.78 13.86
C GLY A 117 -5.89 4.01 13.70
N THR A 118 -5.95 4.85 14.71
CA THR A 118 -6.71 6.12 14.67
C THR A 118 -6.10 7.04 13.60
N PRO A 119 -6.90 7.51 12.62
CA PRO A 119 -6.42 8.45 11.62
C PRO A 119 -5.94 9.75 12.27
N LEU A 120 -4.77 10.24 11.86
CA LEU A 120 -4.16 11.43 12.45
C LEU A 120 -5.07 12.67 12.38
N ARG A 121 -5.89 12.80 11.32
CA ARG A 121 -6.88 13.87 11.19
C ARG A 121 -7.95 13.93 12.30
N GLN A 122 -8.05 12.90 13.15
CA GLN A 122 -8.95 12.85 14.30
C GLN A 122 -8.31 13.37 15.59
N VAL A 123 -7.02 13.70 15.53
CA VAL A 123 -6.26 14.25 16.66
C VAL A 123 -6.22 15.78 16.51
N PRO A 124 -6.18 16.57 17.60
CA PRO A 124 -6.03 18.02 17.53
C PRO A 124 -4.82 18.47 16.69
N GLU A 125 -4.96 19.54 15.93
CA GLU A 125 -3.94 19.99 14.96
C GLU A 125 -2.53 20.16 15.56
N PRO A 126 -2.35 20.76 16.75
CA PRO A 126 -1.01 20.88 17.36
C PRO A 126 -0.36 19.52 17.65
N GLU A 127 -1.17 18.50 17.97
CA GLU A 127 -0.69 17.14 18.19
C GLU A 127 -0.36 16.46 16.85
N GLN A 128 -1.12 16.73 15.78
CA GLN A 128 -0.81 16.25 14.44
C GLN A 128 0.57 16.71 14.00
N ASP A 129 0.88 18.00 14.16
CA ASP A 129 2.17 18.58 13.81
C ASP A 129 3.32 17.93 14.58
N ALA A 130 3.15 17.72 15.88
CA ALA A 130 4.15 17.05 16.71
C ALA A 130 4.42 15.62 16.25
N VAL A 131 3.36 14.86 15.90
CA VAL A 131 3.46 13.50 15.37
C VAL A 131 4.18 13.50 14.03
N VAL A 132 3.77 14.37 13.09
CA VAL A 132 4.36 14.47 11.74
C VAL A 132 5.85 14.82 11.83
N CYS A 133 6.21 15.84 12.61
CA CYS A 133 7.59 16.25 12.81
C CYS A 133 8.45 15.10 13.40
N THR A 134 7.88 14.36 14.36
CA THR A 134 8.57 13.23 14.97
C THR A 134 8.79 12.09 13.96
N LEU A 135 7.78 11.77 13.15
CA LEU A 135 7.89 10.75 12.11
C LEU A 135 8.89 11.16 11.03
N LEU A 136 8.84 12.39 10.55
CA LEU A 136 9.77 12.89 9.54
C LEU A 136 11.23 12.78 10.00
N ARG A 137 11.54 13.14 11.26
CA ARG A 137 12.90 12.99 11.82
C ARG A 137 13.37 11.53 11.85
N ARG A 138 12.46 10.58 12.06
CA ARG A 138 12.78 9.14 12.05
C ARG A 138 12.97 8.58 10.64
N LEU A 139 12.15 9.05 9.70
CA LEU A 139 12.14 8.60 8.31
C LEU A 139 13.23 9.26 7.46
N TRP A 140 13.68 10.45 7.84
CA TRP A 140 14.72 11.19 7.12
C TRP A 140 16.09 10.59 7.39
N ARG A 141 16.44 9.62 6.57
CA ARG A 141 17.66 8.83 6.67
C ARG A 141 18.34 8.71 5.31
N ALA A 142 19.66 8.62 5.33
CA ALA A 142 20.37 8.22 4.13
C ALA A 142 19.96 6.79 3.74
N PRO A 143 19.65 6.54 2.46
CA PRO A 143 19.39 5.20 2.00
C PRO A 143 20.64 4.32 2.10
N PRO A 144 20.52 2.99 2.20
CA PRO A 144 21.65 2.09 2.23
C PRO A 144 22.45 2.17 0.93
N ALA A 145 23.73 1.83 0.97
CA ALA A 145 24.57 1.77 -0.23
C ALA A 145 23.98 0.77 -1.24
N GLY A 146 23.98 1.13 -2.52
CA GLY A 146 23.45 0.28 -3.59
C GLY A 146 21.90 0.22 -3.66
N HIS A 147 21.22 1.16 -3.02
CA HIS A 147 19.74 1.21 -3.10
C HIS A 147 19.23 1.45 -4.53
N ALA A 148 18.05 0.94 -4.83
CA ALA A 148 17.37 1.09 -6.11
C ALA A 148 16.46 2.34 -6.18
N PHE A 149 16.43 3.18 -5.15
CA PHE A 149 15.54 4.35 -5.12
C PHE A 149 15.95 5.37 -6.19
N PRO A 150 14.98 5.93 -6.92
CA PRO A 150 15.27 6.99 -7.88
C PRO A 150 15.80 8.24 -7.15
N VAL A 151 16.78 8.89 -7.75
CA VAL A 151 17.26 10.19 -7.26
C VAL A 151 16.29 11.29 -7.68
N ALA A 152 16.07 12.29 -6.81
CA ALA A 152 15.14 13.38 -7.06
C ALA A 152 15.40 14.10 -8.41
N ALA A 153 16.64 14.28 -8.80
CA ALA A 153 17.03 14.88 -10.09
C ALA A 153 16.57 14.07 -11.32
N GLY A 154 16.40 12.75 -11.18
CA GLY A 154 15.85 11.88 -12.23
C GLY A 154 14.34 11.96 -12.30
N TYR A 155 13.67 12.11 -11.14
CA TYR A 155 12.22 12.18 -11.04
C TYR A 155 11.65 13.45 -11.71
N VAL A 156 12.28 14.60 -11.50
CA VAL A 156 11.85 15.88 -12.10
C VAL A 156 11.90 15.85 -13.64
N ARG A 157 12.78 15.03 -14.24
CA ARG A 157 12.86 14.90 -15.71
C ARG A 157 11.77 14.00 -16.30
N SER A 158 11.23 13.05 -15.53
CA SER A 158 10.22 12.10 -16.01
C SER A 158 8.79 12.64 -15.94
N VAL A 159 8.55 13.69 -15.16
CA VAL A 159 7.21 14.28 -14.96
C VAL A 159 6.98 15.51 -15.88
N GLY A 160 8.02 15.99 -16.59
CA GLY A 160 7.99 17.16 -17.47
C GLY A 160 8.00 16.85 -18.97
N GLY A 161 7.67 15.63 -19.40
CA GLY A 161 7.60 15.20 -20.79
C GLY A 161 6.20 14.89 -21.26
#